data_1eee13cefce7b86e3e8e687f6a972144
#
_entry.id   1eee13cefce7b86e3e8e687f6a972144
#
_cell.length_a   1.000
_cell.length_b   1.000
_cell.length_c   1.000
_cell.angle_alpha   90.00
_cell.angle_beta   90.00
_cell.angle_gamma   90.00
#
_symmetry.space_group_name_H-M   'P 1'
#
loop_
_entity.id
_entity.type
_entity.pdbx_description
1 polymer ?
#
loop_
_entity_poly.entity_id
_entity_poly.type
_entity_poly.pdbx_seq_one_letter_code
_entity_poly.pdbx_strand_id
1 'polypeptide(L)'
;MPVQQAQNTQQNGFAVYVEQRPAGLVGRFVITIHHLVGLLFGGAFAFVHQKKALREANTLEMLLLRFSLIFIWPFMNKQLIRQPFPVQFRQRLEMLGPTYIKLGQILSLREDLLPKAITDELKNLLDRLPAVPFERFQELIETGLNRPVETMFLWIEPTPLGSASLAQTHRAILTTRQVVVIKVLKPGVRQTVTRDIVLLRLVGQILQLFLARYQPARLINEFCRYTLREVDLRFEAENAETFAANFKDEPDVRFPRVYKEFSDHDVLCMEYFRGLTPQANVVNKLSRQQKERLIELGVGATIRMIFRDGFFHADLHPGNLIIFKNRQVGFIDLGMVGRFDTQTRRRMLYYFYSLVMGNPANAARYLTSMALVSHKSDVNSFRRAVEELYQRWLRSSNFDDFSLGRLILESVALAGRYRIEYPGEIILMVKTLITIEGVGHMVAPGIDVRVASRGHIQRIILEQYNLGKMLRDSALLVPELLDLINRSPLALNESLQTLESQLKQSRPDPLQGVRTSILAGFCMVAGAILVAFGSPWPFWAGLFLLAFVFAIKS
;
A
#
# COMPACT_ATOMS: atom_id res chain seq x y z
N MET A 1 0.24 -5.69 33.05
CA MET A 1 1.36 -5.10 33.76
C MET A 1 2.75 -5.55 33.28
N PRO A 2 3.10 -5.57 32.00
CA PRO A 2 4.51 -5.66 31.58
C PRO A 2 5.03 -4.41 30.83
N VAL A 3 4.21 -3.39 30.58
CA VAL A 3 4.63 -2.22 29.77
C VAL A 3 5.36 -1.16 30.61
N GLN A 4 5.26 -1.21 31.94
CA GLN A 4 5.90 -0.23 32.84
C GLN A 4 7.38 -0.52 33.17
N GLN A 5 7.89 -1.72 32.89
CA GLN A 5 9.32 -2.04 33.14
C GLN A 5 10.27 -1.60 32.01
N ALA A 6 9.77 -1.28 30.82
CA ALA A 6 10.61 -0.86 29.69
C ALA A 6 11.04 0.63 29.73
N GLN A 7 10.53 1.44 30.68
CA GLN A 7 10.83 2.88 30.74
C GLN A 7 11.96 3.29 31.67
N ASN A 8 12.56 2.38 32.43
CA ASN A 8 13.55 2.73 33.48
C ASN A 8 14.98 2.25 33.27
N THR A 9 15.37 1.80 32.06
CA THR A 9 16.78 1.47 31.80
C THR A 9 17.29 2.18 30.56
N GLN A 10 17.34 3.53 30.62
CA GLN A 10 18.17 4.33 29.72
C GLN A 10 19.59 4.39 30.30
N GLN A 11 20.38 3.35 30.08
CA GLN A 11 21.84 3.46 30.06
C GLN A 11 22.32 2.87 28.74
N ASN A 12 22.92 3.71 27.92
CA ASN A 12 23.51 3.42 26.59
C ASN A 12 22.54 3.19 25.42
N GLY A 13 21.67 4.13 25.08
CA GLY A 13 21.18 4.36 23.70
C GLY A 13 20.40 3.25 22.96
N PHE A 14 20.25 2.05 23.50
CA PHE A 14 19.55 0.94 22.87
C PHE A 14 18.41 0.45 23.77
N ALA A 15 17.18 0.44 23.23
CA ALA A 15 16.06 -0.21 23.89
C ALA A 15 16.37 -1.71 24.04
N VAL A 16 16.16 -2.26 25.25
CA VAL A 16 16.40 -3.68 25.51
C VAL A 16 15.36 -4.52 24.74
N TYR A 17 15.84 -5.50 23.97
CA TYR A 17 14.97 -6.48 23.34
C TYR A 17 14.32 -7.36 24.41
N VAL A 18 13.00 -7.34 24.50
CA VAL A 18 12.22 -8.27 25.32
C VAL A 18 11.51 -9.23 24.37
N GLU A 19 11.89 -10.51 24.41
CA GLU A 19 11.21 -11.55 23.63
C GLU A 19 9.78 -11.70 24.15
N GLN A 20 8.84 -11.16 23.41
CA GLN A 20 7.42 -11.34 23.73
C GLN A 20 6.95 -12.65 23.10
N ARG A 21 6.55 -13.60 23.93
CA ARG A 21 5.82 -14.77 23.41
C ARG A 21 4.59 -14.28 22.66
N PRO A 22 4.39 -14.70 21.40
CA PRO A 22 3.26 -14.21 20.62
C PRO A 22 1.96 -14.60 21.33
N ALA A 23 1.20 -13.58 21.75
CA ALA A 23 -0.10 -13.79 22.39
C ALA A 23 -0.99 -14.67 21.49
N GLY A 24 -1.72 -15.61 22.06
CA GLY A 24 -2.67 -16.44 21.32
C GLY A 24 -3.71 -15.58 20.58
N LEU A 25 -4.47 -16.19 19.67
CA LEU A 25 -5.48 -15.46 18.86
C LEU A 25 -6.46 -14.67 19.76
N VAL A 26 -6.91 -15.26 20.87
CA VAL A 26 -7.81 -14.59 21.83
C VAL A 26 -7.12 -13.40 22.49
N GLY A 27 -5.86 -13.54 22.91
CA GLY A 27 -5.09 -12.44 23.50
C GLY A 27 -4.88 -11.30 22.52
N ARG A 28 -4.54 -11.61 21.24
CA ARG A 28 -4.43 -10.61 20.16
C ARG A 28 -5.77 -9.94 19.87
N PHE A 29 -6.87 -10.68 19.86
CA PHE A 29 -8.22 -10.13 19.70
C PHE A 29 -8.53 -9.11 20.79
N VAL A 30 -8.32 -9.44 22.08
CA VAL A 30 -8.56 -8.54 23.21
C VAL A 30 -7.70 -7.25 23.07
N ILE A 31 -6.40 -7.40 22.77
CA ILE A 31 -5.50 -6.25 22.55
C ILE A 31 -6.00 -5.39 21.40
N THR A 32 -6.33 -5.98 20.25
CA THR A 32 -6.80 -5.26 19.08
C THR A 32 -8.10 -4.52 19.36
N ILE A 33 -9.09 -5.17 19.96
CA ILE A 33 -10.37 -4.56 20.34
C ILE A 33 -10.16 -3.42 21.33
N HIS A 34 -9.30 -3.61 22.34
CA HIS A 34 -8.97 -2.53 23.29
C HIS A 34 -8.45 -1.26 22.58
N HIS A 35 -7.53 -1.42 21.63
CA HIS A 35 -6.99 -0.28 20.89
C HIS A 35 -8.01 0.31 19.89
N LEU A 36 -8.83 -0.51 19.23
CA LEU A 36 -9.90 -0.01 18.34
C LEU A 36 -10.98 0.76 19.09
N VAL A 37 -11.46 0.21 20.21
CA VAL A 37 -12.41 0.90 21.09
C VAL A 37 -11.80 2.22 21.58
N GLY A 38 -10.55 2.17 22.02
CA GLY A 38 -9.84 3.38 22.44
C GLY A 38 -9.65 4.42 21.32
N LEU A 39 -9.55 4.02 20.05
CA LEU A 39 -9.52 4.93 18.89
C LEU A 39 -10.90 5.58 18.65
N LEU A 40 -11.95 4.80 18.68
CA LEU A 40 -13.32 5.30 18.46
C LEU A 40 -13.68 6.37 19.50
N PHE A 41 -13.45 6.06 20.79
CA PHE A 41 -13.78 7.00 21.86
C PHE A 41 -12.77 8.14 22.02
N GLY A 42 -11.48 7.86 21.80
CA GLY A 42 -10.45 8.91 21.76
C GLY A 42 -10.67 9.90 20.62
N GLY A 43 -11.10 9.40 19.45
CA GLY A 43 -11.49 10.23 18.31
C GLY A 43 -12.74 11.06 18.58
N ALA A 44 -13.76 10.44 19.16
CA ALA A 44 -14.99 11.13 19.56
C ALA A 44 -14.70 12.24 20.62
N PHE A 45 -13.84 11.94 21.60
CA PHE A 45 -13.42 12.92 22.61
C PHE A 45 -12.64 14.08 21.98
N ALA A 46 -11.67 13.80 21.12
CA ALA A 46 -10.89 14.83 20.43
C ALA A 46 -11.79 15.71 19.55
N PHE A 47 -12.75 15.12 18.83
CA PHE A 47 -13.72 15.85 18.00
C PHE A 47 -14.61 16.79 18.81
N VAL A 48 -15.14 16.33 19.95
CA VAL A 48 -15.96 17.18 20.82
C VAL A 48 -15.14 18.27 21.48
N HIS A 49 -13.89 17.97 21.86
CA HIS A 49 -13.02 18.99 22.44
C HIS A 49 -12.69 20.08 21.41
N GLN A 50 -12.52 19.71 20.15
CA GLN A 50 -12.32 20.65 19.04
C GLN A 50 -13.58 21.49 18.77
N LYS A 51 -14.78 20.88 18.71
CA LYS A 51 -16.05 21.60 18.58
C LYS A 51 -16.29 22.55 19.76
N LYS A 52 -15.92 22.15 20.99
CA LYS A 52 -16.03 23.01 22.17
C LYS A 52 -15.12 24.23 22.06
N ALA A 53 -13.90 24.06 21.54
CA ALA A 53 -12.97 25.17 21.31
C ALA A 53 -13.53 26.15 20.25
N LEU A 54 -14.29 25.67 19.27
CA LEU A 54 -14.95 26.46 18.24
C LEU A 54 -16.33 27.00 18.64
N ARG A 55 -16.81 26.76 19.88
CA ARG A 55 -18.15 27.13 20.41
C ARG A 55 -19.35 26.54 19.63
N GLU A 56 -19.15 25.46 18.89
CA GLU A 56 -20.18 24.83 18.05
C GLU A 56 -20.80 23.56 18.67
N ALA A 57 -20.47 23.22 19.92
CA ALA A 57 -20.91 21.98 20.56
C ALA A 57 -22.31 22.10 21.18
N ASN A 58 -23.24 21.24 20.75
CA ASN A 58 -24.56 21.08 21.34
C ASN A 58 -24.49 20.43 22.75
N THR A 59 -25.26 20.94 23.69
CA THR A 59 -25.30 20.48 25.10
C THR A 59 -25.67 18.99 25.21
N LEU A 60 -26.56 18.50 24.35
CA LEU A 60 -27.04 17.12 24.33
C LEU A 60 -25.94 16.14 23.82
N GLU A 61 -25.21 16.52 22.77
CA GLU A 61 -24.07 15.73 22.26
C GLU A 61 -22.99 15.58 23.33
N MET A 62 -22.72 16.65 24.08
CA MET A 62 -21.74 16.64 25.18
C MET A 62 -22.18 15.75 26.34
N LEU A 63 -23.48 15.72 26.66
CA LEU A 63 -24.02 14.90 27.74
C LEU A 63 -23.98 13.42 27.41
N LEU A 64 -24.38 13.02 26.20
CA LEU A 64 -24.32 11.65 25.70
C LEU A 64 -22.86 11.13 25.66
N LEU A 65 -21.93 11.98 25.25
CA LEU A 65 -20.50 11.62 25.20
C LEU A 65 -19.91 11.47 26.59
N ARG A 66 -20.27 12.33 27.53
CA ARG A 66 -19.83 12.20 28.94
C ARG A 66 -20.38 10.93 29.57
N PHE A 67 -21.62 10.55 29.27
CA PHE A 67 -22.23 9.32 29.78
C PHE A 67 -21.54 8.08 29.22
N SER A 68 -21.26 8.02 27.92
CA SER A 68 -20.52 6.92 27.31
C SER A 68 -19.08 6.80 27.82
N LEU A 69 -18.44 7.93 28.13
CA LEU A 69 -17.07 7.95 28.68
C LEU A 69 -16.99 7.35 30.09
N ILE A 70 -18.04 7.45 30.93
CA ILE A 70 -18.04 6.87 32.29
C ILE A 70 -17.84 5.35 32.25
N PHE A 71 -18.49 4.65 31.29
CA PHE A 71 -18.39 3.19 31.16
C PHE A 71 -17.07 2.71 30.55
N ILE A 72 -16.41 3.58 29.79
CA ILE A 72 -15.20 3.22 29.01
C ILE A 72 -13.94 3.77 29.67
N TRP A 73 -14.08 4.67 30.64
CA TRP A 73 -12.98 5.28 31.38
C TRP A 73 -11.89 4.30 31.89
N PRO A 74 -12.23 3.10 32.41
CA PRO A 74 -11.24 2.12 32.84
C PRO A 74 -10.36 1.57 31.72
N PHE A 75 -10.85 1.58 30.47
CA PHE A 75 -10.17 1.06 29.28
C PHE A 75 -9.37 2.12 28.54
N MET A 76 -9.38 3.35 29.01
CA MET A 76 -8.76 4.48 28.31
C MET A 76 -7.42 4.86 28.91
N ASN A 77 -6.40 4.92 28.06
CA ASN A 77 -5.11 5.51 28.47
C ASN A 77 -5.25 7.04 28.56
N LYS A 78 -5.17 7.57 29.79
CA LYS A 78 -5.38 8.99 30.07
C LYS A 78 -4.41 9.94 29.37
N GLN A 79 -3.20 9.46 29.08
CA GLN A 79 -2.18 10.26 28.37
C GLN A 79 -2.50 10.36 26.87
N LEU A 80 -2.98 9.26 26.27
CA LEU A 80 -3.34 9.20 24.84
C LEU A 80 -4.55 10.07 24.51
N ILE A 81 -5.58 10.08 25.34
CA ILE A 81 -6.85 10.80 25.08
C ILE A 81 -6.67 12.30 24.95
N ARG A 82 -5.67 12.84 25.64
CA ARG A 82 -5.36 14.28 25.60
C ARG A 82 -4.63 14.72 24.34
N GLN A 83 -4.13 13.76 23.55
CA GLN A 83 -3.43 14.03 22.29
C GLN A 83 -4.41 14.29 21.14
N PRO A 84 -4.02 15.03 20.09
CA PRO A 84 -4.80 15.10 18.85
C PRO A 84 -5.06 13.71 18.26
N PHE A 85 -6.20 13.54 17.60
CA PHE A 85 -6.59 12.22 17.04
C PHE A 85 -5.52 11.58 16.14
N PRO A 86 -4.84 12.30 15.22
CA PRO A 86 -3.77 11.72 14.40
C PRO A 86 -2.65 11.09 15.24
N VAL A 87 -2.23 11.77 16.31
CA VAL A 87 -1.18 11.28 17.23
C VAL A 87 -1.65 10.04 17.98
N GLN A 88 -2.90 10.05 18.48
CA GLN A 88 -3.50 8.87 19.12
C GLN A 88 -3.52 7.68 18.17
N PHE A 89 -3.87 7.91 16.90
CA PHE A 89 -3.93 6.87 15.89
C PHE A 89 -2.55 6.25 15.64
N ARG A 90 -1.53 7.07 15.40
CA ARG A 90 -0.15 6.59 15.25
C ARG A 90 0.33 5.78 16.45
N GLN A 91 0.22 6.33 17.66
CA GLN A 91 0.71 5.67 18.88
C GLN A 91 0.01 4.34 19.15
N ARG A 92 -1.28 4.22 18.83
CA ARG A 92 -1.99 2.94 18.97
C ARG A 92 -1.52 1.90 17.94
N LEU A 93 -1.19 2.30 16.72
CA LEU A 93 -0.59 1.40 15.74
C LEU A 93 0.78 0.91 16.20
N GLU A 94 1.59 1.78 16.80
CA GLU A 94 2.88 1.42 17.42
C GLU A 94 2.71 0.40 18.55
N MET A 95 1.73 0.61 19.44
CA MET A 95 1.42 -0.30 20.54
C MET A 95 0.88 -1.66 20.06
N LEU A 96 0.17 -1.70 18.97
CA LEU A 96 -0.33 -2.92 18.35
C LEU A 96 0.79 -3.76 17.70
N GLY A 97 1.92 -3.13 17.36
CA GLY A 97 3.13 -3.80 16.90
C GLY A 97 3.31 -3.86 15.39
N PRO A 98 4.24 -4.72 14.91
CA PRO A 98 4.79 -4.65 13.54
C PRO A 98 3.75 -4.66 12.43
N THR A 99 2.74 -5.50 12.51
CA THR A 99 1.66 -5.60 11.52
C THR A 99 0.93 -4.26 11.33
N TYR A 100 0.62 -3.60 12.45
CA TYR A 100 -0.15 -2.34 12.43
C TYR A 100 0.74 -1.13 12.12
N ILE A 101 2.04 -1.18 12.49
CA ILE A 101 3.03 -0.19 12.04
C ILE A 101 3.09 -0.20 10.51
N LYS A 102 3.20 -1.38 9.90
CA LYS A 102 3.22 -1.54 8.45
C LYS A 102 1.92 -1.07 7.79
N LEU A 103 0.76 -1.37 8.41
CA LEU A 103 -0.53 -0.85 7.96
C LEU A 103 -0.53 0.69 7.96
N GLY A 104 -0.04 1.30 9.04
CA GLY A 104 0.06 2.76 9.15
C GLY A 104 1.00 3.37 8.11
N GLN A 105 2.12 2.71 7.80
CA GLN A 105 3.04 3.15 6.74
C GLN A 105 2.38 3.14 5.36
N ILE A 106 1.57 2.13 5.03
CA ILE A 106 0.81 2.09 3.78
C ILE A 106 -0.29 3.17 3.79
N LEU A 107 -1.00 3.32 4.91
CA LEU A 107 -2.04 4.35 5.05
C LEU A 107 -1.49 5.78 4.97
N SER A 108 -0.22 6.01 5.36
CA SER A 108 0.43 7.33 5.22
C SER A 108 0.55 7.82 3.78
N LEU A 109 0.48 6.89 2.81
CA LEU A 109 0.54 7.18 1.38
C LEU A 109 -0.85 7.39 0.75
N ARG A 110 -1.93 7.15 1.50
CA ARG A 110 -3.31 7.14 1.03
C ARG A 110 -4.01 8.46 1.35
N GLU A 111 -3.47 9.57 0.81
CA GLU A 111 -4.09 10.90 0.91
C GLU A 111 -5.43 10.99 0.14
N ASP A 112 -5.71 10.00 -0.73
CA ASP A 112 -7.00 9.79 -1.38
C ASP A 112 -8.10 9.29 -0.42
N LEU A 113 -7.70 8.60 0.66
CA LEU A 113 -8.62 7.96 1.62
C LEU A 113 -8.67 8.68 2.96
N LEU A 114 -7.54 9.19 3.42
CA LEU A 114 -7.39 9.77 4.76
C LEU A 114 -7.09 11.27 4.69
N PRO A 115 -7.57 12.05 5.66
CA PRO A 115 -7.21 13.46 5.79
C PRO A 115 -5.68 13.65 5.93
N LYS A 116 -5.16 14.69 5.32
CA LYS A 116 -3.73 15.02 5.31
C LYS A 116 -3.10 15.06 6.71
N ALA A 117 -3.82 15.58 7.71
CA ALA A 117 -3.34 15.60 9.09
C ALA A 117 -3.05 14.21 9.66
N ILE A 118 -3.78 13.17 9.21
CA ILE A 118 -3.56 11.78 9.63
C ILE A 118 -2.38 11.20 8.84
N THR A 119 -2.36 11.37 7.52
CA THR A 119 -1.28 10.82 6.68
C THR A 119 0.07 11.43 7.04
N ASP A 120 0.15 12.73 7.31
CA ASP A 120 1.39 13.40 7.74
C ASP A 120 1.88 12.87 9.10
N GLU A 121 0.98 12.62 10.05
CA GLU A 121 1.38 12.04 11.35
C GLU A 121 1.84 10.57 11.20
N LEU A 122 1.20 9.79 10.33
CA LEU A 122 1.59 8.40 10.07
C LEU A 122 2.97 8.28 9.39
N LYS A 123 3.46 9.29 8.71
CA LYS A 123 4.83 9.35 8.17
C LYS A 123 5.90 9.28 9.27
N ASN A 124 5.53 9.61 10.52
CA ASN A 124 6.41 9.52 11.69
C ASN A 124 6.51 8.11 12.29
N LEU A 125 5.81 7.11 11.73
CA LEU A 125 5.92 5.72 12.17
C LEU A 125 7.33 5.18 11.94
N LEU A 126 8.04 4.90 13.03
CA LEU A 126 9.40 4.37 12.98
C LEU A 126 9.40 2.88 12.68
N ASP A 127 10.27 2.47 11.76
CA ASP A 127 10.45 1.06 11.38
C ASP A 127 11.57 0.36 12.16
N ARG A 128 12.19 1.07 13.10
CA ARG A 128 13.33 0.55 13.88
C ARG A 128 12.85 -0.03 15.20
N LEU A 129 12.90 -1.35 15.31
CA LEU A 129 12.70 -2.06 16.57
C LEU A 129 14.05 -2.53 17.16
N PRO A 130 14.11 -2.78 18.49
CA PRO A 130 15.32 -3.30 19.13
C PRO A 130 15.87 -4.54 18.42
N ALA A 131 17.20 -4.62 18.37
CA ALA A 131 17.87 -5.78 17.79
C ALA A 131 17.69 -7.00 18.69
N VAL A 132 17.53 -8.17 18.07
CA VAL A 132 17.56 -9.48 18.74
C VAL A 132 19.00 -9.73 19.22
N PRO A 133 19.25 -10.26 20.44
CA PRO A 133 20.56 -10.65 20.89
C PRO A 133 21.25 -11.61 19.92
N PHE A 134 22.59 -11.52 19.82
CA PHE A 134 23.35 -12.23 18.80
C PHE A 134 23.22 -13.76 18.94
N GLU A 135 23.27 -14.28 20.14
CA GLU A 135 23.10 -15.71 20.43
C GLU A 135 21.73 -16.20 19.92
N ARG A 136 20.67 -15.40 20.17
CA ARG A 136 19.33 -15.73 19.69
C ARG A 136 19.23 -15.66 18.18
N PHE A 137 19.95 -14.72 17.55
CA PHE A 137 20.04 -14.63 16.10
C PHE A 137 20.67 -15.88 15.48
N GLN A 138 21.71 -16.44 16.09
CA GLN A 138 22.33 -17.70 15.65
C GLN A 138 21.37 -18.87 15.77
N GLU A 139 20.68 -19.01 16.90
CA GLU A 139 19.65 -20.04 17.09
C GLU A 139 18.51 -19.96 16.03
N LEU A 140 18.12 -18.76 15.64
CA LEU A 140 17.12 -18.57 14.58
C LEU A 140 17.63 -19.05 13.20
N ILE A 141 18.90 -18.84 12.89
CA ILE A 141 19.51 -19.37 11.66
C ILE A 141 19.52 -20.91 11.70
N GLU A 142 19.98 -21.50 12.80
CA GLU A 142 20.05 -22.96 12.96
C GLU A 142 18.66 -23.60 12.85
N THR A 143 17.68 -23.00 13.52
CA THR A 143 16.30 -23.48 13.46
C THR A 143 15.71 -23.34 12.06
N GLY A 144 15.96 -22.19 11.39
CA GLY A 144 15.41 -21.90 10.06
C GLY A 144 16.03 -22.77 8.97
N LEU A 145 17.32 -23.09 9.06
CA LEU A 145 18.04 -23.89 8.04
C LEU A 145 18.22 -25.36 8.47
N ASN A 146 17.84 -25.71 9.69
CA ASN A 146 18.02 -27.06 10.27
C ASN A 146 19.47 -27.58 10.17
N ARG A 147 20.46 -26.69 10.39
CA ARG A 147 21.89 -26.98 10.30
C ARG A 147 22.66 -26.12 11.31
N PRO A 148 23.75 -26.64 11.93
CA PRO A 148 24.60 -25.85 12.83
C PRO A 148 25.26 -24.68 12.10
N VAL A 149 25.33 -23.51 12.75
CA VAL A 149 25.89 -22.28 12.19
C VAL A 149 27.33 -22.47 11.72
N GLU A 150 28.15 -23.21 12.48
CA GLU A 150 29.57 -23.44 12.22
C GLU A 150 29.82 -24.24 10.93
N THR A 151 28.82 -25.02 10.49
CA THR A 151 28.92 -25.79 9.23
C THR A 151 28.69 -24.92 7.99
N MET A 152 28.07 -23.76 8.17
CA MET A 152 27.65 -22.88 7.11
C MET A 152 28.51 -21.61 7.02
N PHE A 153 28.90 -21.06 8.17
CA PHE A 153 29.57 -19.76 8.26
C PHE A 153 30.89 -19.87 9.01
N LEU A 154 31.93 -19.29 8.45
CA LEU A 154 33.24 -19.12 9.13
C LEU A 154 33.13 -18.03 10.21
N TRP A 155 32.29 -17.05 9.98
CA TRP A 155 32.12 -15.92 10.89
C TRP A 155 30.82 -15.17 10.59
N ILE A 156 30.18 -14.69 11.64
CA ILE A 156 29.03 -13.77 11.58
C ILE A 156 29.36 -12.56 12.44
N GLU A 157 29.13 -11.36 11.92
CA GLU A 157 29.36 -10.12 12.66
C GLU A 157 28.33 -10.00 13.80
N PRO A 158 28.78 -9.86 15.08
CA PRO A 158 27.84 -9.75 16.21
C PRO A 158 26.94 -8.52 16.16
N THR A 159 27.46 -7.41 15.60
CA THR A 159 26.69 -6.16 15.45
C THR A 159 25.84 -6.24 14.20
N PRO A 160 24.51 -6.03 14.29
CA PRO A 160 23.65 -6.08 13.12
C PRO A 160 23.93 -4.90 12.18
N LEU A 161 23.89 -5.16 10.86
CA LEU A 161 23.88 -4.10 9.84
C LEU A 161 22.59 -3.28 9.90
N GLY A 162 21.48 -3.91 10.28
CA GLY A 162 20.19 -3.27 10.43
C GLY A 162 19.19 -4.14 11.18
N SER A 163 18.27 -3.51 11.88
CA SER A 163 17.17 -4.16 12.58
C SER A 163 15.87 -3.42 12.27
N ALA A 164 15.04 -4.02 11.40
CA ALA A 164 13.73 -3.51 10.99
C ALA A 164 12.60 -4.09 11.87
N SER A 165 11.36 -3.77 11.53
CA SER A 165 10.18 -4.24 12.27
C SER A 165 10.00 -5.76 12.22
N LEU A 166 10.34 -6.40 11.10
CA LEU A 166 10.09 -7.82 10.87
C LEU A 166 11.36 -8.67 10.90
N ALA A 167 12.51 -8.13 10.51
CA ALA A 167 13.75 -8.87 10.30
C ALA A 167 14.98 -8.12 10.80
N GLN A 168 16.06 -8.86 10.97
CA GLN A 168 17.40 -8.35 11.34
C GLN A 168 18.43 -8.88 10.35
N THR A 169 19.44 -8.06 10.03
CA THR A 169 20.47 -8.39 9.06
C THR A 169 21.87 -8.32 9.67
N HIS A 170 22.71 -9.30 9.36
CA HIS A 170 24.11 -9.35 9.75
C HIS A 170 25.00 -9.64 8.56
N ARG A 171 26.23 -9.15 8.60
CA ARG A 171 27.28 -9.55 7.66
C ARG A 171 27.88 -10.89 8.13
N ALA A 172 28.18 -11.76 7.15
CA ALA A 172 28.80 -13.04 7.45
C ALA A 172 29.79 -13.45 6.35
N ILE A 173 30.59 -14.47 6.64
CA ILE A 173 31.49 -15.12 5.71
C ILE A 173 31.09 -16.60 5.65
N LEU A 174 30.72 -17.08 4.46
CA LEU A 174 30.42 -18.49 4.23
C LEU A 174 31.68 -19.35 4.36
N THR A 175 31.53 -20.65 4.63
CA THR A 175 32.62 -21.63 4.58
C THR A 175 33.34 -21.64 3.22
N THR A 176 32.65 -21.25 2.15
CA THR A 176 33.16 -21.05 0.80
C THR A 176 33.88 -19.69 0.61
N ARG A 177 34.10 -18.91 1.70
CA ARG A 177 34.77 -17.60 1.76
C ARG A 177 34.06 -16.43 1.08
N GLN A 178 32.84 -16.58 0.59
CA GLN A 178 32.04 -15.45 0.12
C GLN A 178 31.59 -14.59 1.30
N VAL A 179 31.61 -13.27 1.11
CA VAL A 179 31.04 -12.30 2.07
C VAL A 179 29.57 -12.10 1.73
N VAL A 180 28.72 -12.35 2.70
CA VAL A 180 27.26 -12.36 2.52
C VAL A 180 26.55 -11.49 3.57
N VAL A 181 25.30 -11.19 3.30
CA VAL A 181 24.32 -10.69 4.28
C VAL A 181 23.36 -11.82 4.61
N ILE A 182 23.15 -12.03 5.90
CA ILE A 182 22.10 -12.93 6.40
C ILE A 182 20.98 -12.04 6.95
N LYS A 183 19.77 -12.21 6.42
CA LYS A 183 18.53 -11.59 6.91
C LYS A 183 17.68 -12.67 7.55
N VAL A 184 17.27 -12.44 8.79
CA VAL A 184 16.49 -13.41 9.57
C VAL A 184 15.25 -12.75 10.12
N LEU A 185 14.10 -13.40 10.02
CA LEU A 185 12.86 -12.95 10.65
C LEU A 185 12.99 -12.96 12.17
N LYS A 186 12.50 -11.93 12.82
CA LYS A 186 12.47 -11.85 14.28
C LYS A 186 11.54 -12.94 14.86
N PRO A 187 11.83 -13.44 16.06
CA PRO A 187 11.07 -14.54 16.64
C PRO A 187 9.60 -14.17 16.84
N GLY A 188 8.70 -15.09 16.47
CA GLY A 188 7.25 -14.94 16.63
C GLY A 188 6.55 -13.95 15.69
N VAL A 189 7.29 -13.24 14.82
CA VAL A 189 6.72 -12.25 13.90
C VAL A 189 5.73 -12.89 12.93
N ARG A 190 6.09 -14.01 12.29
CA ARG A 190 5.19 -14.72 11.36
C ARG A 190 3.87 -15.11 12.01
N GLN A 191 3.93 -15.68 13.22
CA GLN A 191 2.72 -16.09 13.96
C GLN A 191 1.87 -14.88 14.36
N THR A 192 2.51 -13.79 14.79
CA THR A 192 1.82 -12.54 15.14
C THR A 192 1.13 -11.94 13.92
N VAL A 193 1.84 -11.79 12.80
CA VAL A 193 1.29 -11.29 11.55
C VAL A 193 0.11 -12.13 11.06
N THR A 194 0.24 -13.47 11.08
CA THR A 194 -0.83 -14.38 10.65
C THR A 194 -2.10 -14.20 11.50
N ARG A 195 -1.96 -14.05 12.82
CA ARG A 195 -3.09 -13.80 13.73
C ARG A 195 -3.71 -12.43 13.51
N ASP A 196 -2.88 -11.40 13.37
CA ASP A 196 -3.35 -10.04 13.12
C ASP A 196 -4.11 -9.93 11.81
N ILE A 197 -3.68 -10.64 10.77
CA ILE A 197 -4.37 -10.67 9.47
C ILE A 197 -5.77 -11.23 9.59
N VAL A 198 -5.99 -12.29 10.40
CA VAL A 198 -7.35 -12.81 10.65
C VAL A 198 -8.23 -11.73 11.27
N LEU A 199 -7.69 -11.01 12.27
CA LEU A 199 -8.42 -9.94 12.95
C LEU A 199 -8.66 -8.73 12.04
N LEU A 200 -7.65 -8.33 11.25
CA LEU A 200 -7.78 -7.22 10.33
C LEU A 200 -8.83 -7.50 9.25
N ARG A 201 -8.90 -8.72 8.71
CA ARG A 201 -9.95 -9.10 7.76
C ARG A 201 -11.35 -8.99 8.37
N LEU A 202 -11.51 -9.43 9.61
CA LEU A 202 -12.77 -9.27 10.34
C LEU A 202 -13.12 -7.78 10.52
N VAL A 203 -12.16 -6.97 10.95
CA VAL A 203 -12.33 -5.51 11.08
C VAL A 203 -12.69 -4.89 9.73
N GLY A 204 -12.03 -5.30 8.65
CA GLY A 204 -12.33 -4.84 7.31
C GLY A 204 -13.77 -5.13 6.87
N GLN A 205 -14.27 -6.33 7.16
CA GLN A 205 -15.66 -6.71 6.88
C GLN A 205 -16.66 -5.88 7.71
N ILE A 206 -16.38 -5.66 8.99
CA ILE A 206 -17.21 -4.81 9.85
C ILE A 206 -17.22 -3.36 9.34
N LEU A 207 -16.04 -2.81 9.04
CA LEU A 207 -15.94 -1.45 8.49
C LEU A 207 -16.65 -1.31 7.14
N GLN A 208 -16.69 -2.37 6.33
CA GLN A 208 -17.40 -2.38 5.05
C GLN A 208 -18.90 -2.10 5.20
N LEU A 209 -19.52 -2.52 6.32
CA LEU A 209 -20.94 -2.25 6.59
C LEU A 209 -21.23 -0.75 6.79
N PHE A 210 -20.29 -0.01 7.40
CA PHE A 210 -20.45 1.40 7.75
C PHE A 210 -19.78 2.35 6.74
N LEU A 211 -18.70 1.91 6.13
CA LEU A 211 -17.82 2.71 5.27
C LEU A 211 -17.69 2.10 3.86
N ALA A 212 -18.78 1.50 3.35
CA ALA A 212 -18.79 0.81 2.05
C ALA A 212 -18.19 1.65 0.90
N ARG A 213 -18.31 2.99 0.99
CA ARG A 213 -17.76 3.95 0.03
C ARG A 213 -16.25 3.85 -0.13
N TYR A 214 -15.53 3.56 0.97
CA TYR A 214 -14.06 3.52 1.01
C TYR A 214 -13.50 2.10 0.80
N GLN A 215 -14.36 1.11 0.55
CA GLN A 215 -13.99 -0.31 0.33
C GLN A 215 -12.94 -0.85 1.32
N PRO A 216 -13.11 -0.67 2.64
CA PRO A 216 -12.09 -1.02 3.62
C PRO A 216 -11.74 -2.51 3.62
N ALA A 217 -12.70 -3.39 3.33
CA ALA A 217 -12.44 -4.83 3.23
C ALA A 217 -11.45 -5.16 2.11
N ARG A 218 -11.56 -4.49 0.95
CA ARG A 218 -10.64 -4.65 -0.18
C ARG A 218 -9.24 -4.16 0.17
N LEU A 219 -9.13 -2.95 0.72
CA LEU A 219 -7.86 -2.34 1.12
C LEU A 219 -7.13 -3.19 2.15
N ILE A 220 -7.85 -3.66 3.17
CA ILE A 220 -7.28 -4.53 4.20
C ILE A 220 -6.87 -5.88 3.61
N ASN A 221 -7.64 -6.47 2.72
CA ASN A 221 -7.26 -7.73 2.06
C ASN A 221 -6.01 -7.57 1.19
N GLU A 222 -5.87 -6.46 0.50
CA GLU A 222 -4.68 -6.12 -0.28
C GLU A 222 -3.46 -5.97 0.64
N PHE A 223 -3.57 -5.20 1.71
CA PHE A 223 -2.56 -5.07 2.75
C PHE A 223 -2.14 -6.43 3.33
N CYS A 224 -3.11 -7.26 3.72
CA CYS A 224 -2.86 -8.59 4.27
C CYS A 224 -2.06 -9.47 3.31
N ARG A 225 -2.36 -9.41 2.02
CA ARG A 225 -1.65 -10.17 0.98
C ARG A 225 -0.20 -9.73 0.85
N TYR A 226 0.08 -8.41 0.86
CA TYR A 226 1.45 -7.88 0.84
C TYR A 226 2.22 -8.27 2.10
N THR A 227 1.62 -8.09 3.28
CA THR A 227 2.28 -8.36 4.56
C THR A 227 2.60 -9.85 4.76
N LEU A 228 1.75 -10.76 4.26
CA LEU A 228 2.05 -12.19 4.27
C LEU A 228 3.27 -12.56 3.41
N ARG A 229 3.51 -11.85 2.32
CA ARG A 229 4.70 -12.06 1.49
C ARG A 229 5.97 -11.56 2.18
N GLU A 230 5.89 -10.47 2.95
CA GLU A 230 7.05 -9.92 3.66
C GLU A 230 7.55 -10.82 4.82
N VAL A 231 6.68 -11.67 5.38
CA VAL A 231 7.08 -12.64 6.41
C VAL A 231 7.48 -14.01 5.85
N ASP A 232 7.76 -14.07 4.55
CA ASP A 232 8.36 -15.23 3.90
C ASP A 232 9.50 -14.74 2.99
N LEU A 233 10.72 -14.88 3.46
CA LEU A 233 11.92 -14.35 2.79
C LEU A 233 12.22 -15.00 1.43
N ARG A 234 11.55 -16.12 1.09
CA ARG A 234 11.66 -16.71 -0.25
C ARG A 234 11.14 -15.77 -1.34
N PHE A 235 10.09 -14.97 -1.04
CA PHE A 235 9.61 -13.97 -2.00
C PHE A 235 10.64 -12.87 -2.26
N GLU A 236 11.41 -12.46 -1.24
CA GLU A 236 12.49 -11.49 -1.44
C GLU A 236 13.63 -12.10 -2.27
N ALA A 237 13.95 -13.37 -2.05
CA ALA A 237 14.90 -14.11 -2.86
C ALA A 237 14.47 -14.19 -4.34
N GLU A 238 13.21 -14.57 -4.61
CA GLU A 238 12.63 -14.61 -5.96
C GLU A 238 12.62 -13.25 -6.64
N ASN A 239 12.33 -12.19 -5.88
CA ASN A 239 12.37 -10.83 -6.38
C ASN A 239 13.79 -10.44 -6.80
N ALA A 240 14.81 -10.75 -5.96
CA ALA A 240 16.22 -10.47 -6.27
C ALA A 240 16.67 -11.17 -7.57
N GLU A 241 16.32 -12.44 -7.72
CA GLU A 241 16.61 -13.20 -8.94
C GLU A 241 15.88 -12.63 -10.17
N THR A 242 14.63 -12.21 -10.01
CA THR A 242 13.85 -11.58 -11.09
C THR A 242 14.49 -10.28 -11.55
N PHE A 243 14.88 -9.39 -10.61
CA PHE A 243 15.58 -8.16 -10.96
C PHE A 243 16.92 -8.45 -11.63
N ALA A 244 17.72 -9.38 -11.08
CA ALA A 244 19.01 -9.75 -11.67
C ALA A 244 18.85 -10.29 -13.10
N ALA A 245 17.80 -11.08 -13.36
CA ALA A 245 17.49 -11.58 -14.70
C ALA A 245 17.04 -10.46 -15.66
N ASN A 246 16.21 -9.54 -15.18
CA ASN A 246 15.74 -8.41 -15.98
C ASN A 246 16.89 -7.45 -16.37
N PHE A 247 17.91 -7.30 -15.53
CA PHE A 247 19.02 -6.37 -15.72
C PHE A 247 20.33 -7.03 -16.15
N LYS A 248 20.32 -8.28 -16.61
CA LYS A 248 21.54 -8.98 -17.03
C LYS A 248 22.30 -8.28 -18.16
N ASP A 249 21.60 -7.45 -18.95
CA ASP A 249 22.14 -6.63 -20.05
C ASP A 249 22.65 -5.24 -19.60
N GLU A 250 22.52 -4.91 -18.31
CA GLU A 250 22.90 -3.61 -17.72
C GLU A 250 23.91 -3.82 -16.57
N PRO A 251 25.19 -4.06 -16.87
CA PRO A 251 26.17 -4.45 -15.85
C PRO A 251 26.45 -3.37 -14.80
N ASP A 252 26.06 -2.11 -15.07
CA ASP A 252 26.21 -0.99 -14.14
C ASP A 252 25.10 -0.93 -13.09
N VAL A 253 24.04 -1.73 -13.24
CA VAL A 253 22.94 -1.87 -12.27
C VAL A 253 22.99 -3.26 -11.67
N ARG A 254 23.16 -3.36 -10.35
CA ARG A 254 23.39 -4.63 -9.67
C ARG A 254 22.30 -4.97 -8.67
N PHE A 255 21.98 -6.25 -8.60
CA PHE A 255 21.11 -6.87 -7.59
C PHE A 255 21.88 -7.98 -6.88
N PRO A 256 21.66 -8.22 -5.56
CA PRO A 256 22.44 -9.19 -4.83
C PRO A 256 22.12 -10.61 -5.29
N ARG A 257 23.18 -11.40 -5.47
CA ARG A 257 23.04 -12.83 -5.71
C ARG A 257 22.48 -13.52 -4.47
N VAL A 258 21.48 -14.36 -4.63
CA VAL A 258 20.92 -15.19 -3.57
C VAL A 258 21.66 -16.52 -3.47
N TYR A 259 21.97 -16.94 -2.25
CA TYR A 259 22.56 -18.23 -1.93
C TYR A 259 21.48 -19.17 -1.41
N LYS A 260 20.82 -19.90 -2.30
CA LYS A 260 19.65 -20.76 -1.99
C LYS A 260 19.95 -21.84 -0.97
N GLU A 261 21.18 -22.37 -0.97
CA GLU A 261 21.62 -23.39 -0.02
C GLU A 261 21.62 -22.92 1.44
N PHE A 262 21.63 -21.58 1.64
CA PHE A 262 21.65 -20.90 2.94
C PHE A 262 20.42 -20.00 3.10
N SER A 263 19.34 -20.31 2.41
CA SER A 263 18.10 -19.53 2.43
C SER A 263 16.89 -20.42 2.55
N ASP A 264 15.92 -19.98 3.35
CA ASP A 264 14.60 -20.60 3.49
C ASP A 264 13.58 -19.49 3.83
N HIS A 265 12.38 -19.88 4.21
CA HIS A 265 11.27 -18.99 4.51
C HIS A 265 11.54 -17.97 5.64
N ASP A 266 12.40 -18.27 6.63
CA ASP A 266 12.74 -17.38 7.75
C ASP A 266 14.16 -16.82 7.68
N VAL A 267 15.00 -17.32 6.76
CA VAL A 267 16.40 -16.95 6.59
C VAL A 267 16.68 -16.67 5.12
N LEU A 268 17.27 -15.52 4.83
CA LEU A 268 17.74 -15.16 3.49
C LEU A 268 19.23 -14.84 3.52
N CYS A 269 20.02 -15.57 2.72
CA CYS A 269 21.43 -15.33 2.53
C CYS A 269 21.67 -14.76 1.12
N MET A 270 22.28 -13.59 1.05
CA MET A 270 22.54 -12.90 -0.21
C MET A 270 23.93 -12.24 -0.23
N GLU A 271 24.39 -11.87 -1.41
CA GLU A 271 25.65 -11.18 -1.62
C GLU A 271 25.75 -9.89 -0.79
N TYR A 272 26.86 -9.68 -0.10
CA TYR A 272 27.17 -8.42 0.56
C TYR A 272 27.75 -7.41 -0.44
N PHE A 273 27.08 -6.28 -0.62
CA PHE A 273 27.57 -5.20 -1.48
C PHE A 273 28.58 -4.32 -0.75
N ARG A 274 29.83 -4.34 -1.22
CA ARG A 274 30.89 -3.46 -0.73
C ARG A 274 30.80 -2.08 -1.36
N GLY A 275 29.92 -1.24 -0.84
CA GLY A 275 29.69 0.11 -1.33
C GLY A 275 29.19 1.02 -0.22
N LEU A 276 28.74 2.21 -0.58
CA LEU A 276 28.26 3.24 0.34
C LEU A 276 26.82 3.61 -0.01
N THR A 277 25.99 3.84 0.99
CA THR A 277 24.66 4.40 0.78
C THR A 277 24.77 5.89 0.40
N PRO A 278 23.85 6.43 -0.44
CA PRO A 278 23.84 7.84 -0.82
C PRO A 278 23.42 8.74 0.35
N GLN A 279 24.34 8.99 1.27
CA GLN A 279 24.22 9.95 2.36
C GLN A 279 24.96 11.24 2.01
N ALA A 280 24.55 12.36 2.62
CA ALA A 280 25.12 13.68 2.33
C ALA A 280 26.66 13.72 2.42
N ASN A 281 27.23 13.06 3.42
CA ASN A 281 28.69 12.97 3.62
C ASN A 281 29.42 12.18 2.52
N VAL A 282 28.74 11.23 1.86
CA VAL A 282 29.24 10.45 0.72
C VAL A 282 29.06 11.23 -0.56
N VAL A 283 27.86 11.74 -0.78
CA VAL A 283 27.48 12.47 -2.00
C VAL A 283 28.30 13.74 -2.20
N ASN A 284 28.63 14.47 -1.12
CA ASN A 284 29.42 15.70 -1.20
C ASN A 284 30.88 15.47 -1.67
N LYS A 285 31.37 14.22 -1.57
CA LYS A 285 32.72 13.83 -2.04
C LYS A 285 32.74 13.43 -3.52
N LEU A 286 31.58 13.29 -4.15
CA LEU A 286 31.47 12.90 -5.56
C LEU A 286 31.66 14.11 -6.47
N SER A 287 32.38 13.91 -7.59
CA SER A 287 32.45 14.91 -8.65
C SER A 287 31.10 15.09 -9.33
N ARG A 288 30.90 16.24 -10.02
CA ARG A 288 29.67 16.52 -10.77
C ARG A 288 29.36 15.41 -11.78
N GLN A 289 30.35 14.96 -12.54
CA GLN A 289 30.17 13.88 -13.52
C GLN A 289 29.75 12.54 -12.87
N GLN A 290 30.27 12.25 -11.67
CA GLN A 290 29.87 11.05 -10.92
C GLN A 290 28.41 11.15 -10.46
N LYS A 291 27.99 12.32 -9.98
CA LYS A 291 26.60 12.57 -9.58
C LYS A 291 25.64 12.43 -10.76
N GLU A 292 25.96 13.04 -11.89
CA GLU A 292 25.16 12.95 -13.13
C GLU A 292 25.02 11.48 -13.58
N ARG A 293 26.10 10.70 -13.56
CA ARG A 293 26.09 9.28 -13.93
C ARG A 293 25.22 8.44 -12.98
N LEU A 294 25.33 8.66 -11.68
CA LEU A 294 24.50 7.95 -10.68
C LEU A 294 23.03 8.22 -10.85
N ILE A 295 22.66 9.47 -11.16
CA ILE A 295 21.27 9.83 -11.44
C ILE A 295 20.78 9.19 -12.72
N GLU A 296 21.58 9.23 -13.79
CA GLU A 296 21.26 8.57 -15.05
C GLU A 296 20.97 7.07 -14.84
N LEU A 297 21.85 6.37 -14.09
CA LEU A 297 21.67 4.95 -13.79
C LEU A 297 20.45 4.69 -12.89
N GLY A 298 20.29 5.47 -11.81
CA GLY A 298 19.18 5.28 -10.86
C GLY A 298 17.81 5.57 -11.48
N VAL A 299 17.69 6.71 -12.19
CA VAL A 299 16.47 7.09 -12.91
C VAL A 299 16.20 6.13 -14.05
N GLY A 300 17.22 5.80 -14.85
CA GLY A 300 17.10 4.86 -15.97
C GLY A 300 16.65 3.48 -15.51
N ALA A 301 17.25 2.95 -14.44
CA ALA A 301 16.86 1.67 -13.85
C ALA A 301 15.39 1.71 -13.36
N THR A 302 14.98 2.77 -12.65
CA THR A 302 13.61 2.91 -12.16
C THR A 302 12.61 2.98 -13.32
N ILE A 303 12.88 3.75 -14.34
CA ILE A 303 12.03 3.86 -15.54
C ILE A 303 11.93 2.51 -16.25
N ARG A 304 13.03 1.77 -16.39
CA ARG A 304 13.05 0.44 -16.96
C ARG A 304 12.20 -0.53 -16.15
N MET A 305 12.39 -0.59 -14.83
CA MET A 305 11.58 -1.42 -13.92
C MET A 305 10.09 -1.18 -14.10
N ILE A 306 9.66 0.08 -14.13
CA ILE A 306 8.25 0.45 -14.18
C ILE A 306 7.66 0.22 -15.59
N PHE A 307 8.31 0.73 -16.63
CA PHE A 307 7.67 0.85 -17.95
C PHE A 307 8.07 -0.24 -18.94
N ARG A 308 9.29 -0.80 -18.82
CA ARG A 308 9.74 -1.91 -19.68
C ARG A 308 9.39 -3.26 -19.07
N ASP A 309 9.80 -3.47 -17.81
CA ASP A 309 9.69 -4.78 -17.17
C ASP A 309 8.33 -4.96 -16.46
N GLY A 310 7.69 -3.85 -16.02
CA GLY A 310 6.44 -3.88 -15.26
C GLY A 310 6.62 -4.52 -13.88
N PHE A 311 7.86 -4.61 -13.42
CA PHE A 311 8.27 -5.17 -12.15
C PHE A 311 9.25 -4.20 -11.50
N PHE A 312 8.84 -3.55 -10.40
CA PHE A 312 9.58 -2.42 -9.85
C PHE A 312 9.72 -2.49 -8.33
N HIS A 313 10.83 -1.96 -7.86
CA HIS A 313 11.10 -1.80 -6.44
C HIS A 313 10.20 -0.72 -5.83
N ALA A 314 9.37 -1.10 -4.87
CA ALA A 314 8.36 -0.21 -4.31
C ALA A 314 8.82 0.56 -3.05
N ASP A 315 10.09 0.43 -2.66
CA ASP A 315 10.66 1.08 -1.47
C ASP A 315 12.10 1.59 -1.69
N LEU A 316 12.28 2.45 -2.71
CA LEU A 316 13.58 2.97 -3.15
C LEU A 316 14.13 4.11 -2.26
N HIS A 317 14.15 3.94 -0.94
CA HIS A 317 14.77 4.96 -0.08
C HIS A 317 16.32 4.91 -0.14
N PRO A 318 17.04 5.99 0.26
CA PRO A 318 18.51 6.05 0.15
C PRO A 318 19.24 4.88 0.82
N GLY A 319 18.65 4.28 1.88
CA GLY A 319 19.21 3.11 2.57
C GLY A 319 19.19 1.83 1.76
N ASN A 320 18.37 1.74 0.70
CA ASN A 320 18.25 0.58 -0.18
C ASN A 320 19.05 0.72 -1.48
N LEU A 321 19.86 1.78 -1.59
CA LEU A 321 20.74 2.03 -2.71
C LEU A 321 22.21 1.95 -2.27
N ILE A 322 23.04 1.31 -3.08
CA ILE A 322 24.47 1.18 -2.85
C ILE A 322 25.25 1.77 -4.04
N ILE A 323 26.15 2.68 -3.73
CA ILE A 323 27.08 3.28 -4.70
C ILE A 323 28.39 2.52 -4.61
N PHE A 324 28.80 1.88 -5.69
CA PHE A 324 30.09 1.19 -5.78
C PHE A 324 31.21 2.14 -6.22
N LYS A 325 32.45 1.80 -5.88
CA LYS A 325 33.66 2.58 -6.29
C LYS A 325 33.79 2.72 -7.80
N ASN A 326 33.38 1.72 -8.57
CA ASN A 326 33.38 1.70 -10.03
C ASN A 326 32.19 2.41 -10.69
N ARG A 327 31.42 3.23 -9.93
CA ARG A 327 30.26 4.00 -10.39
C ARG A 327 29.04 3.17 -10.76
N GLN A 328 28.97 1.92 -10.35
CA GLN A 328 27.77 1.09 -10.46
C GLN A 328 26.79 1.45 -9.33
N VAL A 329 25.51 1.14 -9.57
CA VAL A 329 24.44 1.29 -8.57
C VAL A 329 23.91 -0.10 -8.22
N GLY A 330 23.80 -0.39 -6.93
CA GLY A 330 23.20 -1.60 -6.40
C GLY A 330 21.87 -1.30 -5.71
N PHE A 331 20.91 -2.19 -5.87
CA PHE A 331 19.63 -2.16 -5.18
C PHE A 331 19.58 -3.31 -4.18
N ILE A 332 19.22 -3.02 -2.94
CA ILE A 332 19.07 -3.99 -1.85
C ILE A 332 17.70 -3.88 -1.22
N ASP A 333 17.36 -4.82 -0.32
CA ASP A 333 16.04 -4.92 0.34
C ASP A 333 14.89 -5.01 -0.65
N LEU A 334 14.84 -6.13 -1.39
CA LEU A 334 13.88 -6.37 -2.47
C LEU A 334 12.56 -7.00 -1.99
N GLY A 335 12.25 -6.84 -0.70
CA GLY A 335 11.04 -7.39 -0.08
C GLY A 335 9.76 -6.77 -0.60
N MET A 336 9.77 -5.46 -0.91
CA MET A 336 8.59 -4.75 -1.41
C MET A 336 8.72 -4.46 -2.90
N VAL A 337 7.86 -5.08 -3.71
CA VAL A 337 7.82 -4.90 -5.16
C VAL A 337 6.41 -4.62 -5.65
N GLY A 338 6.31 -3.79 -6.69
CA GLY A 338 5.09 -3.60 -7.46
C GLY A 338 5.15 -4.36 -8.78
N ARG A 339 3.98 -4.81 -9.25
CA ARG A 339 3.86 -5.52 -10.53
C ARG A 339 2.71 -4.93 -11.33
N PHE A 340 2.97 -4.54 -12.57
CA PHE A 340 1.94 -4.14 -13.51
C PHE A 340 1.66 -5.27 -14.51
N ASP A 341 0.39 -5.52 -14.76
CA ASP A 341 -0.02 -6.27 -15.93
C ASP A 341 0.33 -5.52 -17.22
N THR A 342 0.34 -6.22 -18.34
CA THR A 342 0.75 -5.63 -19.62
C THR A 342 -0.10 -4.43 -20.03
N GLN A 343 -1.40 -4.42 -19.74
CA GLN A 343 -2.30 -3.35 -20.11
C GLN A 343 -2.06 -2.10 -19.26
N THR A 344 -1.97 -2.26 -17.93
CA THR A 344 -1.68 -1.17 -16.98
C THR A 344 -0.31 -0.56 -17.28
N ARG A 345 0.71 -1.38 -17.52
CA ARG A 345 2.05 -0.94 -17.89
C ARG A 345 2.04 -0.08 -19.16
N ARG A 346 1.31 -0.51 -20.20
CA ARG A 346 1.18 0.23 -21.47
C ARG A 346 0.47 1.58 -21.26
N ARG A 347 -0.64 1.60 -20.51
CA ARG A 347 -1.37 2.84 -20.18
C ARG A 347 -0.49 3.79 -19.38
N MET A 348 0.27 3.27 -18.43
CA MET A 348 1.18 4.04 -17.61
C MET A 348 2.32 4.65 -18.43
N LEU A 349 2.89 3.91 -19.37
CA LEU A 349 3.91 4.43 -20.29
C LEU A 349 3.36 5.60 -21.13
N TYR A 350 2.15 5.47 -21.68
CA TYR A 350 1.53 6.55 -22.45
C TYR A 350 1.18 7.75 -21.59
N TYR A 351 0.76 7.52 -20.36
CA TYR A 351 0.53 8.57 -19.38
C TYR A 351 1.82 9.38 -19.14
N PHE A 352 2.89 8.70 -18.81
CA PHE A 352 4.20 9.33 -18.55
C PHE A 352 4.76 10.04 -19.76
N TYR A 353 4.67 9.42 -20.94
CA TYR A 353 5.05 10.03 -22.19
C TYR A 353 4.28 11.34 -22.45
N SER A 354 2.96 11.32 -22.22
CA SER A 354 2.12 12.51 -22.38
C SER A 354 2.52 13.63 -21.41
N LEU A 355 2.87 13.30 -20.17
CA LEU A 355 3.39 14.26 -19.19
C LEU A 355 4.71 14.89 -19.65
N VAL A 356 5.68 14.06 -20.05
CA VAL A 356 7.02 14.50 -20.47
C VAL A 356 6.95 15.34 -21.75
N MET A 357 6.02 15.04 -22.66
CA MET A 357 5.79 15.78 -23.90
C MET A 357 4.88 17.01 -23.71
N GLY A 358 4.41 17.28 -22.49
CA GLY A 358 3.60 18.46 -22.20
C GLY A 358 2.21 18.40 -22.82
N ASN A 359 1.57 17.22 -22.86
CA ASN A 359 0.19 17.02 -23.33
C ASN A 359 -0.76 16.70 -22.17
N PRO A 360 -1.35 17.71 -21.49
CA PRO A 360 -2.21 17.53 -20.33
C PRO A 360 -3.46 16.69 -20.62
N ALA A 361 -4.09 16.89 -21.77
CA ALA A 361 -5.33 16.22 -22.14
C ALA A 361 -5.13 14.69 -22.27
N ASN A 362 -4.06 14.26 -22.96
CA ASN A 362 -3.73 12.85 -23.08
C ASN A 362 -3.27 12.26 -21.74
N ALA A 363 -2.48 12.99 -20.94
CA ALA A 363 -2.07 12.55 -19.63
C ALA A 363 -3.29 12.32 -18.72
N ALA A 364 -4.24 13.27 -18.64
CA ALA A 364 -5.47 13.12 -17.88
C ALA A 364 -6.32 11.93 -18.38
N ARG A 365 -6.40 11.72 -19.68
CA ARG A 365 -7.12 10.59 -20.29
C ARG A 365 -6.52 9.24 -19.87
N TYR A 366 -5.19 9.08 -19.97
CA TYR A 366 -4.54 7.83 -19.60
C TYR A 366 -4.59 7.57 -18.10
N LEU A 367 -4.38 8.59 -17.26
CA LEU A 367 -4.54 8.45 -15.81
C LEU A 367 -5.95 7.97 -15.46
N THR A 368 -6.98 8.62 -16.02
CA THR A 368 -8.38 8.25 -15.81
C THR A 368 -8.69 6.82 -16.27
N SER A 369 -8.06 6.35 -17.35
CA SER A 369 -8.28 5.00 -17.88
C SER A 369 -7.76 3.86 -16.98
N MET A 370 -6.91 4.18 -16.00
CA MET A 370 -6.35 3.22 -15.02
C MET A 370 -7.12 3.24 -13.70
N ALA A 371 -8.07 4.13 -13.57
CA ALA A 371 -8.87 4.29 -12.37
C ALA A 371 -9.91 3.18 -12.22
N LEU A 372 -10.22 2.85 -10.98
CA LEU A 372 -11.32 1.98 -10.61
C LEU A 372 -12.57 2.83 -10.45
N VAL A 373 -13.51 2.63 -11.35
CA VAL A 373 -14.71 3.47 -11.47
C VAL A 373 -15.93 2.72 -10.95
N SER A 374 -16.76 3.39 -10.16
CA SER A 374 -18.07 2.91 -9.72
C SER A 374 -19.19 3.68 -10.43
N HIS A 375 -20.44 3.22 -10.35
CA HIS A 375 -21.62 3.93 -10.90
C HIS A 375 -21.81 5.35 -10.33
N LYS A 376 -21.20 5.65 -9.17
CA LYS A 376 -21.27 6.96 -8.51
C LYS A 376 -20.06 7.87 -8.79
N SER A 377 -19.12 7.42 -9.61
CA SER A 377 -17.90 8.16 -9.92
C SER A 377 -18.15 9.20 -10.99
N ASP A 378 -17.68 10.43 -10.75
CA ASP A 378 -17.73 11.51 -11.77
C ASP A 378 -16.42 11.56 -12.55
N VAL A 379 -16.30 10.66 -13.53
CA VAL A 379 -15.11 10.47 -14.35
C VAL A 379 -14.80 11.70 -15.21
N ASN A 380 -15.82 12.37 -15.72
CA ASN A 380 -15.65 13.51 -16.63
C ASN A 380 -15.13 14.74 -15.88
N SER A 381 -15.70 15.03 -14.71
CA SER A 381 -15.23 16.16 -13.88
C SER A 381 -13.83 15.87 -13.32
N PHE A 382 -13.53 14.64 -12.93
CA PHE A 382 -12.19 14.24 -12.53
C PHE A 382 -11.16 14.47 -13.64
N ARG A 383 -11.44 14.01 -14.86
CA ARG A 383 -10.53 14.18 -16.00
C ARG A 383 -10.24 15.65 -16.26
N ARG A 384 -11.26 16.52 -16.23
CA ARG A 384 -11.08 17.98 -16.38
C ARG A 384 -10.22 18.58 -15.27
N ALA A 385 -10.49 18.20 -14.00
CA ALA A 385 -9.73 18.70 -12.87
C ALA A 385 -8.25 18.28 -12.92
N VAL A 386 -7.96 17.06 -13.36
CA VAL A 386 -6.58 16.58 -13.58
C VAL A 386 -5.92 17.35 -14.74
N GLU A 387 -6.64 17.58 -15.84
CA GLU A 387 -6.13 18.35 -16.96
C GLU A 387 -5.79 19.79 -16.56
N GLU A 388 -6.66 20.46 -15.80
CA GLU A 388 -6.41 21.80 -15.25
C GLU A 388 -5.20 21.81 -14.29
N LEU A 389 -5.05 20.78 -13.46
CA LEU A 389 -3.89 20.62 -12.58
C LEU A 389 -2.59 20.55 -13.41
N TYR A 390 -2.58 19.76 -14.47
CA TYR A 390 -1.41 19.61 -15.35
C TYR A 390 -1.11 20.88 -16.14
N GLN A 391 -2.12 21.59 -16.59
CA GLN A 391 -1.94 22.88 -17.27
C GLN A 391 -1.36 23.94 -16.34
N ARG A 392 -1.81 24.00 -15.08
CA ARG A 392 -1.24 24.90 -14.06
C ARG A 392 0.21 24.57 -13.80
N TRP A 393 0.51 23.28 -13.65
CA TRP A 393 1.85 22.78 -13.42
C TRP A 393 2.82 23.09 -14.57
N LEU A 394 2.41 22.97 -15.83
CA LEU A 394 3.22 23.34 -17.00
C LEU A 394 3.49 24.84 -17.09
N ARG A 395 2.61 25.68 -16.53
CA ARG A 395 2.76 27.15 -16.53
C ARG A 395 3.60 27.68 -15.37
N SER A 396 3.75 26.91 -14.29
CA SER A 396 4.58 27.29 -13.16
C SER A 396 6.06 27.23 -13.57
N SER A 397 6.67 28.41 -13.75
CA SER A 397 8.03 28.56 -14.30
C SER A 397 9.15 28.32 -13.29
N ASN A 398 8.85 28.04 -12.05
CA ASN A 398 9.86 27.79 -11.01
C ASN A 398 10.29 26.32 -11.06
N PHE A 399 11.36 26.07 -11.79
CA PHE A 399 11.96 24.73 -11.97
C PHE A 399 12.46 24.08 -10.69
N ASP A 400 12.72 24.86 -9.64
CA ASP A 400 13.22 24.36 -8.35
C ASP A 400 12.15 23.60 -7.53
N ASP A 401 10.84 23.85 -7.78
CA ASP A 401 9.71 23.20 -7.12
C ASP A 401 9.07 22.07 -7.97
N PHE A 402 9.70 21.70 -9.07
CA PHE A 402 9.15 20.76 -10.05
C PHE A 402 9.34 19.31 -9.60
N SER A 403 8.33 18.72 -8.97
CA SER A 403 8.26 17.30 -8.63
C SER A 403 7.21 16.57 -9.46
N LEU A 404 7.67 15.66 -10.33
CA LEU A 404 6.79 14.81 -11.13
C LEU A 404 6.01 13.83 -10.24
N GLY A 405 6.69 13.27 -9.26
CA GLY A 405 6.07 12.39 -8.28
C GLY A 405 4.98 13.09 -7.47
N ARG A 406 5.22 14.35 -7.07
CA ARG A 406 4.23 15.17 -6.36
C ARG A 406 3.02 15.49 -7.24
N LEU A 407 3.21 15.84 -8.51
CA LEU A 407 2.12 16.07 -9.46
C LEU A 407 1.21 14.85 -9.58
N ILE A 408 1.81 13.65 -9.70
CA ILE A 408 1.05 12.41 -9.80
C ILE A 408 0.32 12.13 -8.48
N LEU A 409 0.97 12.36 -7.35
CA LEU A 409 0.35 12.21 -6.04
C LEU A 409 -0.87 13.13 -5.86
N GLU A 410 -0.73 14.41 -6.21
CA GLU A 410 -1.84 15.38 -6.17
C GLU A 410 -2.98 14.96 -7.10
N SER A 411 -2.66 14.43 -8.29
CA SER A 411 -3.65 13.91 -9.23
C SER A 411 -4.41 12.70 -8.67
N VAL A 412 -3.70 11.80 -8.00
CA VAL A 412 -4.30 10.63 -7.34
C VAL A 412 -5.11 11.05 -6.12
N ALA A 413 -4.61 11.98 -5.31
CA ALA A 413 -5.34 12.51 -4.15
C ALA A 413 -6.66 13.21 -4.56
N LEU A 414 -6.65 13.86 -5.73
CA LEU A 414 -7.85 14.49 -6.29
C LEU A 414 -8.97 13.47 -6.57
N ALA A 415 -8.62 12.22 -6.90
CA ALA A 415 -9.57 11.16 -7.26
C ALA A 415 -10.61 10.89 -6.17
N GLY A 416 -10.23 10.98 -4.89
CA GLY A 416 -11.13 10.78 -3.76
C GLY A 416 -12.33 11.75 -3.75
N ARG A 417 -12.15 12.99 -4.24
CA ARG A 417 -13.23 13.99 -4.35
C ARG A 417 -14.30 13.59 -5.38
N TYR A 418 -13.90 12.84 -6.41
CA TYR A 418 -14.75 12.40 -7.51
C TYR A 418 -15.19 10.94 -7.36
N ARG A 419 -14.96 10.32 -6.20
CA ARG A 419 -15.28 8.91 -5.90
C ARG A 419 -14.60 7.94 -6.86
N ILE A 420 -13.36 8.22 -7.17
CA ILE A 420 -12.49 7.42 -8.02
C ILE A 420 -11.38 6.87 -7.14
N GLU A 421 -10.98 5.63 -7.39
CA GLU A 421 -9.92 4.93 -6.67
C GLU A 421 -8.86 4.44 -7.66
N TYR A 422 -7.66 4.22 -7.15
CA TYR A 422 -6.56 3.64 -7.91
C TYR A 422 -6.12 2.30 -7.33
N PRO A 423 -5.68 1.34 -8.17
CA PRO A 423 -5.02 0.13 -7.70
C PRO A 423 -3.82 0.46 -6.81
N GLY A 424 -3.54 -0.41 -5.81
CA GLY A 424 -2.44 -0.21 -4.87
C GLY A 424 -1.08 -0.14 -5.55
N GLU A 425 -0.90 -0.86 -6.64
CA GLU A 425 0.33 -0.85 -7.45
C GLU A 425 0.64 0.55 -8.03
N ILE A 426 -0.39 1.33 -8.39
CA ILE A 426 -0.21 2.72 -8.83
C ILE A 426 0.29 3.59 -7.67
N ILE A 427 -0.26 3.41 -6.47
CA ILE A 427 0.19 4.14 -5.28
C ILE A 427 1.64 3.79 -4.93
N LEU A 428 2.01 2.51 -5.00
CA LEU A 428 3.39 2.06 -4.80
C LEU A 428 4.34 2.67 -5.83
N MET A 429 3.94 2.73 -7.09
CA MET A 429 4.72 3.40 -8.13
C MET A 429 4.91 4.90 -7.84
N VAL A 430 3.85 5.59 -7.42
CA VAL A 430 3.94 7.01 -7.04
C VAL A 430 4.93 7.20 -5.90
N LYS A 431 4.88 6.34 -4.87
CA LYS A 431 5.88 6.32 -3.79
C LYS A 431 7.29 6.17 -4.34
N THR A 432 7.50 5.19 -5.23
CA THR A 432 8.81 4.92 -5.84
C THR A 432 9.34 6.15 -6.58
N LEU A 433 8.50 6.82 -7.36
CA LEU A 433 8.88 8.02 -8.11
C LEU A 433 9.23 9.19 -7.21
N ILE A 434 8.43 9.45 -6.16
CA ILE A 434 8.73 10.50 -5.19
C ILE A 434 10.05 10.22 -4.47
N THR A 435 10.26 8.97 -4.09
CA THR A 435 11.45 8.59 -3.33
C THR A 435 12.72 8.69 -4.18
N ILE A 436 12.70 8.18 -5.43
CA ILE A 436 13.86 8.29 -6.33
C ILE A 436 14.15 9.74 -6.73
N GLU A 437 13.11 10.56 -6.87
CA GLU A 437 13.25 12.00 -7.10
C GLU A 437 13.92 12.68 -5.91
N GLY A 438 13.50 12.35 -4.68
CA GLY A 438 14.14 12.83 -3.45
C GLY A 438 15.61 12.41 -3.34
N VAL A 439 15.94 11.17 -3.74
CA VAL A 439 17.32 10.70 -3.83
C VAL A 439 18.09 11.50 -4.90
N GLY A 440 17.48 11.74 -6.05
CA GLY A 440 18.06 12.56 -7.12
C GLY A 440 18.41 13.97 -6.64
N HIS A 441 17.50 14.65 -5.97
CA HIS A 441 17.75 15.97 -5.38
C HIS A 441 18.83 15.95 -4.28
N MET A 442 18.90 14.87 -3.50
CA MET A 442 19.98 14.69 -2.51
C MET A 442 21.35 14.55 -3.19
N VAL A 443 21.42 13.80 -4.31
CA VAL A 443 22.67 13.54 -5.05
C VAL A 443 23.10 14.78 -5.84
N ALA A 444 22.18 15.44 -6.53
CA ALA A 444 22.45 16.66 -7.28
C ALA A 444 21.26 17.62 -7.18
N PRO A 445 21.31 18.58 -6.25
CA PRO A 445 20.31 19.64 -6.16
C PRO A 445 20.17 20.39 -7.50
N GLY A 446 18.95 20.68 -7.93
CA GLY A 446 18.64 21.37 -9.18
C GLY A 446 18.60 20.47 -10.42
N ILE A 447 18.65 19.14 -10.31
CA ILE A 447 18.46 18.26 -11.45
C ILE A 447 16.97 18.18 -11.83
N ASP A 448 16.68 18.40 -13.12
CA ASP A 448 15.34 18.19 -13.67
C ASP A 448 15.16 16.70 -14.04
N VAL A 449 14.44 15.96 -13.18
CA VAL A 449 14.14 14.53 -13.39
C VAL A 449 13.36 14.31 -14.69
N ARG A 450 12.58 15.29 -15.17
CA ARG A 450 11.89 15.22 -16.46
C ARG A 450 12.89 15.13 -17.61
N VAL A 451 13.93 15.97 -17.58
CA VAL A 451 14.97 15.97 -18.61
C VAL A 451 15.74 14.65 -18.57
N ALA A 452 16.14 14.20 -17.36
CA ALA A 452 16.81 12.92 -17.18
C ALA A 452 15.96 11.72 -17.64
N SER A 453 14.64 11.77 -17.44
CA SER A 453 13.71 10.70 -17.80
C SER A 453 13.40 10.62 -19.30
N ARG A 454 13.47 11.75 -20.02
CA ARG A 454 12.98 11.90 -21.40
C ARG A 454 13.63 10.88 -22.36
N GLY A 455 14.96 10.77 -22.33
CA GLY A 455 15.70 9.85 -23.20
C GLY A 455 15.35 8.39 -22.95
N HIS A 456 15.19 7.99 -21.68
CA HIS A 456 14.84 6.62 -21.30
C HIS A 456 13.43 6.26 -21.74
N ILE A 457 12.45 7.16 -21.53
CA ILE A 457 11.04 6.93 -21.94
C ILE A 457 10.93 6.83 -23.45
N GLN A 458 11.59 7.73 -24.19
CA GLN A 458 11.58 7.69 -25.67
C GLN A 458 12.16 6.37 -26.19
N ARG A 459 13.26 5.89 -25.60
CA ARG A 459 13.87 4.61 -25.97
C ARG A 459 12.92 3.45 -25.77
N ILE A 460 12.24 3.37 -24.61
CA ILE A 460 11.27 2.30 -24.31
C ILE A 460 10.11 2.34 -25.30
N ILE A 461 9.61 3.53 -25.67
CA ILE A 461 8.55 3.66 -26.66
C ILE A 461 9.02 3.15 -28.02
N LEU A 462 10.21 3.56 -28.48
CA LEU A 462 10.76 3.09 -29.75
C LEU A 462 10.96 1.56 -29.78
N GLU A 463 11.41 0.96 -28.65
CA GLU A 463 11.53 -0.48 -28.50
C GLU A 463 10.17 -1.20 -28.59
N GLN A 464 9.08 -0.59 -28.07
CA GLN A 464 7.73 -1.15 -28.18
C GLN A 464 7.13 -1.05 -29.58
N TYR A 465 7.50 0.00 -30.34
CA TYR A 465 7.04 0.20 -31.73
C TYR A 465 8.00 -0.37 -32.78
N ASN A 466 8.92 -1.26 -32.38
CA ASN A 466 9.78 -1.94 -33.33
C ASN A 466 8.93 -2.81 -34.27
N LEU A 467 8.88 -2.42 -35.57
CA LEU A 467 8.08 -3.10 -36.61
C LEU A 467 8.33 -4.60 -36.66
N GLY A 468 9.58 -5.04 -36.48
CA GLY A 468 9.94 -6.46 -36.48
C GLY A 468 9.28 -7.24 -35.33
N LYS A 469 9.19 -6.62 -34.16
CA LYS A 469 8.50 -7.20 -32.99
C LYS A 469 6.97 -7.19 -33.20
N MET A 470 6.43 -6.09 -33.70
CA MET A 470 5.00 -5.98 -34.05
C MET A 470 4.59 -7.02 -35.09
N LEU A 471 5.40 -7.24 -36.14
CA LEU A 471 5.12 -8.25 -37.18
C LEU A 471 5.19 -9.67 -36.59
N ARG A 472 6.17 -9.97 -35.72
CA ARG A 472 6.27 -11.27 -35.05
C ARG A 472 5.08 -11.51 -34.11
N ASP A 473 4.72 -10.52 -33.28
CA ASP A 473 3.61 -10.62 -32.34
C ASP A 473 2.26 -10.70 -33.11
N SER A 474 2.13 -9.97 -34.23
CA SER A 474 0.97 -10.08 -35.12
C SER A 474 0.89 -11.43 -35.83
N ALA A 475 2.02 -12.02 -36.22
CA ALA A 475 2.04 -13.36 -36.82
C ALA A 475 1.60 -14.44 -35.82
N LEU A 476 1.92 -14.28 -34.53
CA LEU A 476 1.44 -15.16 -33.47
C LEU A 476 -0.07 -15.01 -33.19
N LEU A 477 -0.66 -13.85 -33.52
CA LEU A 477 -2.09 -13.58 -33.37
C LEU A 477 -2.92 -14.06 -34.59
N VAL A 478 -2.29 -14.44 -35.69
CA VAL A 478 -2.99 -14.90 -36.90
C VAL A 478 -3.95 -16.06 -36.60
N PRO A 479 -3.60 -17.12 -35.83
CA PRO A 479 -4.54 -18.16 -35.47
C PRO A 479 -5.74 -17.65 -34.67
N GLU A 480 -5.54 -16.74 -33.74
CA GLU A 480 -6.61 -16.14 -32.93
C GLU A 480 -7.51 -15.22 -33.77
N LEU A 481 -6.95 -14.47 -34.72
CA LEU A 481 -7.70 -13.66 -35.67
C LEU A 481 -8.53 -14.52 -36.62
N LEU A 482 -7.98 -15.63 -37.10
CA LEU A 482 -8.72 -16.62 -37.93
C LEU A 482 -9.85 -17.27 -37.15
N ASP A 483 -9.62 -17.61 -35.88
CA ASP A 483 -10.65 -18.17 -35.00
C ASP A 483 -11.74 -17.11 -34.69
N LEU A 484 -11.37 -15.85 -34.53
CA LEU A 484 -12.30 -14.73 -34.32
C LEU A 484 -13.13 -14.46 -35.60
N ILE A 485 -12.52 -14.52 -36.75
CA ILE A 485 -13.22 -14.40 -38.05
C ILE A 485 -14.18 -15.56 -38.24
N ASN A 486 -13.77 -16.80 -37.91
CA ASN A 486 -14.61 -17.99 -38.02
C ASN A 486 -15.77 -17.98 -37.01
N ARG A 487 -15.60 -17.38 -35.84
CA ARG A 487 -16.64 -17.23 -34.80
C ARG A 487 -17.47 -15.94 -34.92
N SER A 488 -17.02 -14.97 -35.73
CA SER A 488 -17.71 -13.69 -35.88
C SER A 488 -19.17 -13.78 -36.31
N PRO A 489 -19.59 -14.73 -37.18
CA PRO A 489 -21.01 -14.89 -37.51
C PRO A 489 -21.85 -15.33 -36.32
N LEU A 490 -21.29 -16.22 -35.45
CA LEU A 490 -21.97 -16.67 -34.24
C LEU A 490 -22.04 -15.56 -33.17
N ALA A 491 -20.93 -14.83 -32.94
CA ALA A 491 -20.87 -13.73 -31.99
C ALA A 491 -21.75 -12.54 -32.41
N LEU A 492 -21.85 -12.24 -33.71
CA LEU A 492 -22.77 -11.25 -34.23
C LEU A 492 -24.22 -11.65 -34.01
N ASN A 493 -24.55 -12.94 -34.22
CA ASN A 493 -25.90 -13.44 -34.00
C ASN A 493 -26.29 -13.46 -32.52
N GLU A 494 -25.37 -13.85 -31.61
CA GLU A 494 -25.55 -13.73 -30.15
C GLU A 494 -25.69 -12.27 -29.67
N SER A 495 -24.88 -11.38 -30.23
CA SER A 495 -24.93 -9.96 -29.89
C SER A 495 -26.25 -9.33 -30.37
N LEU A 496 -26.75 -9.69 -31.56
CA LEU A 496 -28.03 -9.24 -32.05
C LEU A 496 -29.18 -9.82 -31.25
N GLN A 497 -29.12 -11.11 -30.85
CA GLN A 497 -30.10 -11.71 -29.96
C GLN A 497 -30.09 -11.09 -28.56
N THR A 498 -28.91 -10.74 -28.05
CA THR A 498 -28.78 -10.06 -26.74
C THR A 498 -29.32 -8.63 -26.80
N LEU A 499 -29.05 -7.90 -27.88
CA LEU A 499 -29.64 -6.58 -28.14
C LEU A 499 -31.16 -6.66 -28.31
N GLU A 500 -31.65 -7.65 -29.03
CA GLU A 500 -33.09 -7.90 -29.20
C GLU A 500 -33.77 -8.29 -27.91
N SER A 501 -33.10 -9.08 -27.05
CA SER A 501 -33.59 -9.42 -25.70
C SER A 501 -33.57 -8.22 -24.75
N GLN A 502 -32.56 -7.36 -24.81
CA GLN A 502 -32.52 -6.12 -24.03
C GLN A 502 -33.56 -5.10 -24.50
N LEU A 503 -33.84 -5.02 -25.81
CA LEU A 503 -34.92 -4.20 -26.34
C LEU A 503 -36.31 -4.75 -26.02
N LYS A 504 -36.44 -6.07 -25.86
CA LYS A 504 -37.68 -6.75 -25.41
C LYS A 504 -37.82 -6.79 -23.89
N GLN A 505 -36.77 -6.59 -23.11
CA GLN A 505 -36.90 -6.43 -21.65
C GLN A 505 -37.62 -5.11 -21.39
N SER A 506 -38.86 -5.23 -20.96
CA SER A 506 -39.66 -4.13 -20.45
C SER A 506 -38.85 -3.28 -19.50
N ARG A 507 -38.81 -1.98 -19.72
CA ARG A 507 -38.19 -1.01 -18.78
C ARG A 507 -38.71 -1.37 -17.38
N PRO A 508 -37.81 -1.50 -16.38
CA PRO A 508 -38.27 -1.75 -15.02
C PRO A 508 -39.28 -0.63 -14.67
N ASP A 509 -40.46 -1.02 -14.19
CA ASP A 509 -41.53 -0.08 -13.83
C ASP A 509 -40.92 0.91 -12.80
N PRO A 510 -40.77 2.21 -13.14
CA PRO A 510 -40.16 3.19 -12.25
C PRO A 510 -40.93 3.39 -10.94
N LEU A 511 -42.15 2.84 -10.87
CA LEU A 511 -43.00 2.90 -9.71
C LEU A 511 -43.00 1.62 -8.86
N GLN A 512 -42.25 0.59 -9.24
CA GLN A 512 -42.25 -0.69 -8.53
C GLN A 512 -41.75 -0.54 -7.07
N GLY A 513 -40.68 0.20 -6.84
CA GLY A 513 -40.16 0.48 -5.49
C GLY A 513 -41.13 1.38 -4.68
N VAL A 514 -41.83 2.32 -5.33
CA VAL A 514 -42.80 3.19 -4.68
C VAL A 514 -44.03 2.41 -4.26
N ARG A 515 -44.54 1.49 -5.11
CA ARG A 515 -45.71 0.64 -4.80
C ARG A 515 -45.42 -0.29 -3.61
N THR A 516 -44.21 -0.91 -3.55
CA THR A 516 -43.84 -1.78 -2.43
C THR A 516 -43.67 -1.00 -1.13
N SER A 517 -43.12 0.22 -1.17
CA SER A 517 -43.01 1.11 -0.01
C SER A 517 -44.40 1.57 0.52
N ILE A 518 -45.31 1.90 -0.37
CA ILE A 518 -46.68 2.27 0.00
C ILE A 518 -47.39 1.07 0.65
N LEU A 519 -47.28 -0.14 0.09
CA LEU A 519 -47.86 -1.35 0.65
C LEU A 519 -47.26 -1.67 2.03
N ALA A 520 -45.96 -1.52 2.20
CA ALA A 520 -45.30 -1.67 3.50
C ALA A 520 -45.87 -0.69 4.53
N GLY A 521 -46.03 0.60 4.16
CA GLY A 521 -46.63 1.62 5.00
C GLY A 521 -48.08 1.29 5.41
N PHE A 522 -48.92 0.84 4.47
CA PHE A 522 -50.27 0.39 4.76
C PHE A 522 -50.31 -0.79 5.74
N CYS A 523 -49.48 -1.79 5.55
CA CYS A 523 -49.37 -2.95 6.45
C CYS A 523 -48.92 -2.53 7.87
N MET A 524 -47.98 -1.58 7.99
CA MET A 524 -47.54 -1.03 9.28
C MET A 524 -48.67 -0.31 10.00
N VAL A 525 -49.41 0.57 9.32
CA VAL A 525 -50.54 1.33 9.90
C VAL A 525 -51.67 0.39 10.29
N ALA A 526 -52.04 -0.54 9.42
CA ALA A 526 -53.06 -1.53 9.72
C ALA A 526 -52.68 -2.42 10.91
N GLY A 527 -51.42 -2.87 10.99
CA GLY A 527 -50.91 -3.61 12.14
C GLY A 527 -50.99 -2.82 13.45
N ALA A 528 -50.59 -1.55 13.43
CA ALA A 528 -50.67 -0.66 14.59
C ALA A 528 -52.13 -0.42 15.05
N ILE A 529 -53.07 -0.26 14.12
CA ILE A 529 -54.50 -0.14 14.41
C ILE A 529 -55.02 -1.43 15.10
N LEU A 530 -54.69 -2.62 14.58
CA LEU A 530 -55.11 -3.88 15.20
C LEU A 530 -54.53 -4.08 16.61
N VAL A 531 -53.33 -3.63 16.86
CA VAL A 531 -52.74 -3.61 18.22
C VAL A 531 -53.56 -2.69 19.13
N ALA A 532 -53.89 -1.47 18.66
CA ALA A 532 -54.67 -0.50 19.45
C ALA A 532 -56.09 -0.99 19.80
N PHE A 533 -56.71 -1.80 18.94
CA PHE A 533 -58.04 -2.41 19.18
C PHE A 533 -57.97 -3.76 19.93
N GLY A 534 -56.78 -4.18 20.44
CA GLY A 534 -56.67 -5.40 21.25
C GLY A 534 -56.87 -6.70 20.46
N SER A 535 -56.69 -6.69 19.15
CA SER A 535 -56.86 -7.89 18.30
C SER A 535 -55.87 -8.98 18.63
N PRO A 536 -56.22 -10.29 18.45
CA PRO A 536 -55.27 -11.40 18.70
C PRO A 536 -53.97 -11.23 17.96
N TRP A 537 -52.87 -11.53 18.63
CA TRP A 537 -51.49 -11.26 18.17
C TRP A 537 -51.12 -11.81 16.76
N PRO A 538 -51.68 -12.96 16.26
CA PRO A 538 -51.31 -13.46 14.94
C PRO A 538 -51.68 -12.49 13.80
N PHE A 539 -52.74 -11.69 13.94
CA PHE A 539 -53.22 -10.80 12.90
C PHE A 539 -52.32 -9.59 12.70
N TRP A 540 -51.94 -8.89 13.77
CA TRP A 540 -51.03 -7.74 13.66
C TRP A 540 -49.58 -8.16 13.44
N ALA A 541 -49.15 -9.30 13.99
CA ALA A 541 -47.82 -9.85 13.72
C ALA A 541 -47.64 -10.25 12.24
N GLY A 542 -48.67 -10.82 11.62
CA GLY A 542 -48.70 -11.14 10.20
C GLY A 542 -48.57 -9.88 9.31
N LEU A 543 -49.24 -8.79 9.68
CA LEU A 543 -49.14 -7.52 8.95
C LEU A 543 -47.77 -6.86 9.10
N PHE A 544 -47.15 -6.90 10.27
CA PHE A 544 -45.81 -6.41 10.45
C PHE A 544 -44.78 -7.24 9.67
N LEU A 545 -44.95 -8.56 9.60
CA LEU A 545 -44.13 -9.43 8.78
C LEU A 545 -44.27 -9.10 7.29
N LEU A 546 -45.50 -8.88 6.81
CA LEU A 546 -45.77 -8.46 5.44
C LEU A 546 -45.13 -7.09 5.12
N ALA A 547 -45.25 -6.14 6.04
CA ALA A 547 -44.59 -4.84 5.91
C ALA A 547 -43.09 -4.97 5.77
N PHE A 548 -42.47 -5.82 6.57
CA PHE A 548 -41.03 -6.12 6.51
C PHE A 548 -40.62 -6.75 5.17
N VAL A 549 -41.41 -7.72 4.66
CA VAL A 549 -41.15 -8.36 3.35
C VAL A 549 -41.29 -7.35 2.21
N PHE A 550 -42.26 -6.44 2.25
CA PHE A 550 -42.40 -5.40 1.23
C PHE A 550 -41.31 -4.35 1.31
N ALA A 551 -40.84 -4.00 2.52
CA ALA A 551 -39.70 -3.07 2.71
C ALA A 551 -38.38 -3.63 2.19
N ILE A 552 -38.16 -4.94 2.26
CA ILE A 552 -36.95 -5.58 1.69
C ILE A 552 -37.01 -5.65 0.15
N LYS A 553 -38.23 -5.73 -0.42
CA LYS A 553 -38.42 -5.80 -1.88
C LYS A 553 -38.51 -4.42 -2.56
N SER A 554 -38.58 -3.32 -1.80
CA SER A 554 -38.48 -1.95 -2.31
C SER A 554 -37.06 -1.51 -2.54
#